data_c2b9a75d6268ec1de35f1b9a26c3d33b
#
_entry.id   c2b9a75d6268ec1de35f1b9a26c3d33b
#
_cell.length_a   1.000
_cell.length_b   1.000
_cell.length_c   1.000
_cell.angle_alpha   90.00
_cell.angle_beta   90.00
_cell.angle_gamma   90.00
#
_symmetry.space_group_name_H-M   'P 1'
#
loop_
_entity.id
_entity.type
_entity.pdbx_description
1 polymer ?
#
loop_
_entity_poly.entity_id
_entity_poly.type
_entity_poly.pdbx_seq_one_letter_code
_entity_poly.pdbx_strand_id
1 'polypeptide(L)'
;MTIKRIWHGWTTPGKAAAYTHLLRTEIFPSIAAKKIPGYRGIELLRRDHPDEVEFITIMTFDSLEDVIAFQGEDYQRAYVPAEARKVLTRWDAVSDHYEVIEGRTYA
;
A
#
# COMPACT_ATOMS: atom_id res chain seq x y z
N MET A 1 13.14 -8.55 -12.13
CA MET A 1 13.29 -8.61 -10.65
C MET A 1 12.03 -8.06 -10.00
N THR A 2 11.33 -8.88 -9.23
CA THR A 2 10.08 -8.46 -8.59
C THR A 2 10.36 -7.67 -7.31
N ILE A 3 9.67 -6.54 -7.16
CA ILE A 3 9.80 -5.66 -6.00
C ILE A 3 8.48 -5.66 -5.22
N LYS A 4 8.57 -5.82 -3.91
CA LYS A 4 7.46 -5.59 -2.99
C LYS A 4 7.64 -4.24 -2.32
N ARG A 5 6.59 -3.40 -2.41
CA ARG A 5 6.53 -2.10 -1.77
C ARG A 5 5.60 -2.22 -0.57
N ILE A 6 6.12 -2.05 0.64
CA ILE A 6 5.39 -2.30 1.88
C ILE A 6 5.26 -1.01 2.68
N TRP A 7 4.05 -0.74 3.13
CA TRP A 7 3.72 0.47 3.89
C TRP A 7 2.75 0.15 5.02
N HIS A 8 2.85 0.88 6.12
CA HIS A 8 2.01 0.73 7.30
C HIS A 8 1.25 2.00 7.60
N GLY A 9 -0.05 1.85 7.95
CA GLY A 9 -0.89 2.92 8.43
C GLY A 9 -1.79 2.41 9.55
N TRP A 10 -2.30 3.32 10.40
CA TRP A 10 -3.10 2.96 11.55
C TRP A 10 -4.35 3.82 11.64
N THR A 11 -5.45 3.23 12.12
CA THR A 11 -6.70 3.92 12.39
C THR A 11 -7.14 3.65 13.84
N THR A 12 -8.08 4.44 14.33
CA THR A 12 -8.84 4.01 15.51
C THR A 12 -9.72 2.82 15.11
N PRO A 13 -10.14 1.99 16.09
CA PRO A 13 -11.05 0.89 15.77
C PRO A 13 -12.33 1.35 15.06
N GLY A 14 -12.86 2.50 15.44
CA GLY A 14 -14.09 3.05 14.86
C GLY A 14 -13.96 3.51 13.41
N LYS A 15 -12.75 3.79 12.95
CA LYS A 15 -12.50 4.25 11.57
C LYS A 15 -11.96 3.17 10.63
N ALA A 16 -11.71 1.98 11.14
CA ALA A 16 -11.13 0.89 10.34
C ALA A 16 -12.01 0.54 9.13
N ALA A 17 -13.32 0.45 9.33
CA ALA A 17 -14.25 0.13 8.25
C ALA A 17 -14.28 1.24 7.19
N ALA A 18 -14.25 2.50 7.61
CA ALA A 18 -14.24 3.63 6.70
C ALA A 18 -12.97 3.65 5.85
N TYR A 19 -11.82 3.36 6.46
CA TYR A 19 -10.56 3.28 5.73
C TYR A 19 -10.56 2.16 4.70
N THR A 20 -11.02 0.97 5.10
CA THR A 20 -11.14 -0.18 4.20
C THR A 20 -12.04 0.14 3.01
N HIS A 21 -13.19 0.75 3.28
CA HIS A 21 -14.13 1.15 2.22
C HIS A 21 -13.50 2.14 1.25
N LEU A 22 -12.81 3.15 1.77
CA LEU A 22 -12.12 4.15 0.97
C LEU A 22 -11.09 3.51 0.03
N LEU A 23 -10.29 2.58 0.55
CA LEU A 23 -9.29 1.88 -0.27
C LEU A 23 -9.93 1.07 -1.38
N ARG A 24 -10.98 0.32 -1.05
CA ARG A 24 -11.65 -0.55 -2.02
C ARG A 24 -12.37 0.22 -3.13
N THR A 25 -13.02 1.32 -2.78
CA THR A 25 -13.89 2.02 -3.71
C THR A 25 -13.24 3.17 -4.44
N GLU A 26 -12.18 3.76 -3.88
CA GLU A 26 -11.56 4.96 -4.45
C GLU A 26 -10.06 4.82 -4.70
N ILE A 27 -9.29 4.45 -3.67
CA ILE A 27 -7.83 4.50 -3.77
C ILE A 27 -7.29 3.38 -4.67
N PHE A 28 -7.69 2.13 -4.42
CA PHE A 28 -7.22 1.01 -5.24
C PHE A 28 -7.65 1.16 -6.71
N PRO A 29 -8.91 1.51 -7.01
CA PRO A 29 -9.28 1.77 -8.40
C PRO A 29 -8.50 2.92 -9.04
N SER A 30 -8.20 3.99 -8.29
CA SER A 30 -7.44 5.11 -8.83
C SER A 30 -6.00 4.73 -9.15
N ILE A 31 -5.39 3.86 -8.34
CA ILE A 31 -4.04 3.35 -8.61
C ILE A 31 -4.07 2.47 -9.88
N ALA A 32 -5.04 1.58 -9.98
CA ALA A 32 -5.19 0.73 -11.16
C ALA A 32 -5.40 1.55 -12.43
N ALA A 33 -6.12 2.66 -12.33
CA ALA A 33 -6.39 3.54 -13.46
C ALA A 33 -5.15 4.26 -13.99
N LYS A 34 -4.08 4.34 -13.21
CA LYS A 34 -2.81 4.90 -13.68
C LYS A 34 -2.14 4.03 -14.74
N LYS A 35 -2.50 2.75 -14.82
CA LYS A 35 -1.99 1.79 -15.80
C LYS A 35 -0.46 1.75 -15.85
N ILE A 36 0.16 1.71 -14.68
CA ILE A 36 1.62 1.62 -14.60
C ILE A 36 2.07 0.26 -15.13
N PRO A 37 2.93 0.23 -16.16
CA PRO A 37 3.49 -1.04 -16.62
C PRO A 37 4.24 -1.70 -15.48
N GLY A 38 4.11 -3.01 -15.34
CA GLY A 38 4.79 -3.76 -14.29
C GLY A 38 4.15 -3.70 -12.91
N TYR A 39 3.09 -2.91 -12.71
CA TYR A 39 2.30 -2.98 -11.47
C TYR A 39 1.42 -4.21 -11.51
N ARG A 40 1.66 -5.17 -10.62
CA ARG A 40 1.01 -6.48 -10.67
C ARG A 40 -0.15 -6.63 -9.68
N GLY A 41 -0.20 -5.84 -8.65
CA GLY A 41 -1.29 -5.91 -7.70
C GLY A 41 -0.98 -5.30 -6.36
N ILE A 42 -1.96 -5.36 -5.48
CA ILE A 42 -1.86 -4.84 -4.13
C ILE A 42 -2.66 -5.72 -3.19
N GLU A 43 -2.11 -5.95 -2.00
CA GLU A 43 -2.79 -6.64 -0.92
C GLU A 43 -2.94 -5.68 0.24
N LEU A 44 -4.08 -5.76 0.93
CA LEU A 44 -4.34 -5.02 2.15
C LEU A 44 -4.43 -6.01 3.30
N LEU A 45 -3.55 -5.88 4.29
CA LEU A 45 -3.54 -6.70 5.48
C LEU A 45 -4.02 -5.89 6.66
N ARG A 46 -4.69 -6.53 7.60
CA ARG A 46 -5.23 -5.90 8.79
C ARG A 46 -4.83 -6.67 10.03
N ARG A 47 -4.43 -5.96 11.07
CA ARG A 47 -4.19 -6.53 12.40
C ARG A 47 -4.81 -5.62 13.46
N ASP A 48 -5.68 -6.19 14.27
CA ASP A 48 -6.32 -5.46 15.37
C ASP A 48 -5.42 -5.48 16.59
N HIS A 49 -5.18 -4.30 17.17
CA HIS A 49 -4.53 -4.10 18.43
C HIS A 49 -5.58 -3.59 19.44
N PRO A 50 -5.30 -3.58 20.76
CA PRO A 50 -6.30 -3.11 21.74
C PRO A 50 -6.84 -1.72 21.48
N ASP A 51 -5.97 -0.79 21.06
CA ASP A 51 -6.33 0.63 20.93
C ASP A 51 -6.36 1.13 19.50
N GLU A 52 -5.88 0.36 18.54
CA GLU A 52 -5.80 0.79 17.14
C GLU A 52 -5.85 -0.41 16.19
N VAL A 53 -6.11 -0.11 14.93
CA VAL A 53 -6.06 -1.12 13.87
C VAL A 53 -4.90 -0.78 12.94
N GLU A 54 -4.04 -1.73 12.74
CA GLU A 54 -2.89 -1.63 11.84
C GLU A 54 -3.27 -2.15 10.47
N PHE A 55 -2.92 -1.38 9.44
CA PHE A 55 -3.07 -1.80 8.05
C PHE A 55 -1.70 -1.82 7.38
N ILE A 56 -1.48 -2.85 6.57
CA ILE A 56 -0.28 -2.97 5.75
C ILE A 56 -0.74 -3.09 4.31
N THR A 57 -0.16 -2.28 3.41
CA THR A 57 -0.32 -2.50 1.98
C THR A 57 0.95 -3.10 1.42
N ILE A 58 0.79 -4.11 0.56
CA ILE A 58 1.89 -4.74 -0.15
C ILE A 58 1.60 -4.62 -1.64
N MET A 59 2.34 -3.77 -2.32
CA MET A 59 2.24 -3.61 -3.77
C MET A 59 3.32 -4.44 -4.44
N THR A 60 3.00 -5.01 -5.57
CA THR A 60 3.95 -5.81 -6.35
C THR A 60 4.23 -5.14 -7.68
N PHE A 61 5.52 -4.93 -7.96
CA PHE A 61 6.01 -4.35 -9.21
C PHE A 61 7.06 -5.26 -9.85
N ASP A 62 7.19 -5.19 -11.17
CA ASP A 62 8.21 -5.97 -11.90
C ASP A 62 9.62 -5.41 -11.68
N SER A 63 9.73 -4.10 -11.40
CA SER A 63 11.04 -3.45 -11.25
C SER A 63 10.93 -2.20 -10.40
N LEU A 64 12.08 -1.71 -9.95
CA LEU A 64 12.14 -0.43 -9.24
C LEU A 64 11.78 0.73 -10.17
N GLU A 65 12.09 0.63 -11.45
CA GLU A 65 11.69 1.65 -12.43
C GLU A 65 10.18 1.83 -12.48
N ASP A 66 9.42 0.73 -12.34
CA ASP A 66 7.96 0.80 -12.30
C ASP A 66 7.46 1.47 -11.03
N VAL A 67 8.16 1.28 -9.90
CA VAL A 67 7.86 2.00 -8.66
C VAL A 67 8.07 3.51 -8.86
N ILE A 68 9.17 3.88 -9.51
CA ILE A 68 9.47 5.28 -9.82
C ILE A 68 8.40 5.87 -10.75
N ALA A 69 7.93 5.10 -11.73
CA ALA A 69 6.84 5.53 -12.61
C ALA A 69 5.54 5.78 -11.83
N PHE A 70 5.30 5.01 -10.76
CA PHE A 70 4.14 5.19 -9.89
C PHE A 70 4.29 6.41 -8.97
N GLN A 71 5.42 6.54 -8.26
CA GLN A 71 5.59 7.52 -7.18
C GLN A 71 6.47 8.72 -7.53
N GLY A 72 7.31 8.60 -8.56
CA GLY A 72 8.30 9.62 -8.92
C GLY A 72 9.69 9.25 -8.42
N GLU A 73 10.65 10.18 -8.61
CA GLU A 73 12.04 9.92 -8.24
C GLU A 73 12.23 9.71 -6.75
N ASP A 74 11.45 10.42 -5.93
CA ASP A 74 11.42 10.22 -4.48
C ASP A 74 10.52 9.04 -4.15
N TYR A 75 10.85 7.89 -4.70
CA TYR A 75 9.97 6.72 -4.68
C TYR A 75 9.75 6.11 -3.30
N GLN A 76 10.63 6.37 -2.35
CA GLN A 76 10.48 5.86 -0.99
C GLN A 76 9.38 6.60 -0.22
N ARG A 77 9.05 7.80 -0.66
CA ARG A 77 7.98 8.58 -0.04
C ARG A 77 6.65 7.83 -0.14
N ALA A 78 5.91 7.80 0.96
CA ALA A 78 4.61 7.13 1.00
C ALA A 78 3.60 7.83 0.10
N TYR A 79 2.73 7.02 -0.52
CA TYR A 79 1.60 7.52 -1.29
C TYR A 79 0.37 7.53 -0.37
N VAL A 80 0.07 8.68 0.21
CA VAL A 80 -1.06 8.83 1.14
C VAL A 80 -1.96 9.95 0.64
N PRO A 81 -3.01 9.64 -0.13
CA PRO A 81 -3.94 10.64 -0.62
C PRO A 81 -4.61 11.40 0.53
N ALA A 82 -5.04 12.64 0.25
CA ALA A 82 -5.67 13.49 1.27
C ALA A 82 -6.86 12.81 1.95
N GLU A 83 -7.66 12.05 1.22
CA GLU A 83 -8.81 11.36 1.78
C GLU A 83 -8.39 10.31 2.81
N ALA A 84 -7.28 9.60 2.58
CA ALA A 84 -6.76 8.63 3.53
C ALA A 84 -6.25 9.31 4.79
N ARG A 85 -5.61 10.47 4.67
CA ARG A 85 -5.10 11.22 5.82
C ARG A 85 -6.20 11.64 6.81
N LYS A 86 -7.44 11.78 6.33
CA LYS A 86 -8.58 12.16 7.17
C LYS A 86 -9.02 11.04 8.09
N VAL A 87 -8.78 9.79 7.72
CA VAL A 87 -9.21 8.62 8.49
C VAL A 87 -8.07 7.91 9.21
N LEU A 88 -6.83 8.09 8.76
CA LEU A 88 -5.66 7.53 9.44
C LEU A 88 -5.29 8.37 10.66
N THR A 89 -4.92 7.71 11.75
CA THR A 89 -4.40 8.40 12.94
C THR A 89 -2.91 8.67 12.81
N ARG A 90 -2.20 7.75 12.18
CA ARG A 90 -0.77 7.87 11.89
C ARG A 90 -0.41 6.94 10.74
N TRP A 91 0.72 7.19 10.12
CA TRP A 91 1.21 6.35 9.01
C TRP A 91 2.71 6.56 8.85
N ASP A 92 3.35 5.58 8.22
CA ASP A 92 4.76 5.69 7.90
C ASP A 92 4.95 6.71 6.76
N ALA A 93 5.92 7.60 6.93
CA ALA A 93 6.23 8.62 5.94
C ALA A 93 6.87 8.01 4.68
N VAL A 94 7.45 6.81 4.80
CA VAL A 94 8.12 6.13 3.70
C VAL A 94 7.55 4.72 3.54
N SER A 95 7.69 4.20 2.32
CA SER A 95 7.43 2.80 2.02
C SER A 95 8.76 2.08 1.88
N ASP A 96 8.82 0.84 2.34
CA ASP A 96 10.01 0.02 2.22
C ASP A 96 9.91 -0.88 0.99
N HIS A 97 11.04 -1.06 0.32
CA HIS A 97 11.10 -1.84 -0.92
C HIS A 97 11.99 -3.04 -0.74
N TYR A 98 11.50 -4.20 -1.16
CA TYR A 98 12.19 -5.47 -1.02
C TYR A 98 12.21 -6.19 -2.37
N GLU A 99 13.36 -6.73 -2.71
CA GLU A 99 13.49 -7.62 -3.85
C GLU A 99 13.04 -9.01 -3.46
N VAL A 100 12.16 -9.61 -4.26
CA VAL A 100 11.75 -11.00 -4.03
C VAL A 100 12.87 -11.91 -4.50
N ILE A 101 13.48 -12.60 -3.56
CA ILE A 101 14.56 -13.55 -3.86
C ILE A 101 13.99 -14.88 -4.33
N GLU A 102 12.93 -15.34 -3.68
CA GLU A 102 12.28 -16.60 -4.06
C GLU A 102 10.84 -16.59 -3.58
N GLY A 103 9.93 -17.08 -4.41
CA GLY A 103 8.54 -17.30 -4.04
C GLY A 103 8.14 -18.71 -4.45
N ARG A 104 7.38 -19.39 -3.59
CA ARG A 104 6.84 -20.73 -3.89
C ARG A 104 5.35 -20.73 -3.57
N THR A 105 4.59 -21.38 -4.44
CA THR A 105 3.14 -21.53 -4.27
C THR A 105 2.82 -23.02 -4.22
N TYR A 106 2.03 -23.40 -3.23
CA TYR A 106 1.63 -24.79 -3.02
C TYR A 106 0.11 -24.89 -3.14
N ALA A 107 -0.36 -25.98 -3.78
CA ALA A 107 -1.77 -26.24 -3.95
C ALA A 107 -2.38 -26.89 -2.70
#